data_f49e8198cc37e02f0835081a5ed92921
#
_entry.id   f49e8198cc37e02f0835081a5ed92921
#
_cell.length_a   1.000
_cell.length_b   1.000
_cell.length_c   1.000
_cell.angle_alpha   90.00
_cell.angle_beta   90.00
_cell.angle_gamma   90.00
#
_symmetry.space_group_name_H-M   'P 1'
#
loop_
_entity.id
_entity.type
_entity.pdbx_description
1 polymer ?
#
loop_
_entity_poly.entity_id
_entity_poly.type
_entity_poly.pdbx_seq_one_letter_code
_entity_poly.pdbx_strand_id
1 'polypeptide(L)'
;MSLENDAAAPPPPPLPPPPPPQPPSLARSESSKKKLYQALAEGRTAVEGDYEEASIIIGQRESSFSKDLQWLLFNNYVPSLIQDGPQCGLVALWMAAHLLQPPKTLLLETLVQTAKDNGYTEQGEMFSASDMAKLAEDVCGCRVQRLSGGMLGENTAVILKHLINRQPILIPYDEDFNHEPCLRNGHKAHWAVASGILLGLREGCVNYKHFPPDITLPWLRLAQSEASVSWPIDDIEEVFVLAKQGKSLRYQLWEFESVAQSNKQLKEMDPQRASDGTRYVLPPGGVQDGLAGQVLLLHTNTEQTKN
;
A
#
# COMPACT_ATOMS: atom_id res chain seq x y z
N MET A 1 -69.84 9.35 -60.67
CA MET A 1 -69.77 10.18 -59.46
C MET A 1 -69.27 9.31 -58.33
N SER A 2 -67.95 9.32 -58.09
CA SER A 2 -67.29 8.61 -57.03
C SER A 2 -66.99 9.60 -55.90
N LEU A 3 -67.53 9.38 -54.73
CA LEU A 3 -67.25 10.18 -53.56
C LEU A 3 -65.97 9.58 -52.88
N GLU A 4 -64.92 10.36 -52.98
CA GLU A 4 -63.69 10.05 -52.18
C GLU A 4 -63.92 10.41 -50.70
N ASN A 5 -63.78 9.43 -49.89
CA ASN A 5 -63.80 9.58 -48.41
C ASN A 5 -62.44 10.06 -47.97
N ASP A 6 -62.27 11.35 -47.63
CA ASP A 6 -61.10 11.91 -46.96
C ASP A 6 -61.15 11.48 -45.45
N ALA A 7 -60.47 10.40 -45.11
CA ALA A 7 -60.25 10.02 -43.73
C ALA A 7 -59.04 10.79 -43.19
N ALA A 8 -59.27 11.76 -42.31
CA ALA A 8 -58.21 12.49 -41.59
C ALA A 8 -57.34 11.54 -40.79
N ALA A 9 -55.99 11.72 -40.91
CA ALA A 9 -55.01 10.94 -40.17
C ALA A 9 -55.17 11.14 -38.65
N PRO A 10 -54.98 10.10 -37.84
CA PRO A 10 -55.09 10.21 -36.40
C PRO A 10 -53.98 11.13 -35.82
N PRO A 11 -54.27 11.87 -34.74
CA PRO A 11 -53.30 12.77 -34.15
C PRO A 11 -52.07 11.99 -33.65
N PRO A 12 -50.84 12.59 -33.67
CA PRO A 12 -49.63 11.94 -33.19
C PRO A 12 -49.75 11.63 -31.69
N PRO A 13 -49.12 10.52 -31.21
CA PRO A 13 -49.11 10.18 -29.80
C PRO A 13 -48.46 11.25 -28.94
N PRO A 14 -48.90 11.45 -27.69
CA PRO A 14 -48.30 12.44 -26.79
C PRO A 14 -46.82 12.11 -26.52
N LEU A 15 -46.01 13.16 -26.41
CA LEU A 15 -44.58 13.03 -26.10
C LEU A 15 -44.40 12.36 -24.73
N PRO A 16 -43.40 11.47 -24.59
CA PRO A 16 -43.09 10.87 -23.31
C PRO A 16 -42.71 11.94 -22.26
N PRO A 17 -43.06 11.72 -20.98
CA PRO A 17 -42.69 12.65 -19.93
C PRO A 17 -41.18 12.82 -19.84
N PRO A 18 -40.68 13.99 -19.45
CA PRO A 18 -39.26 14.24 -19.30
C PRO A 18 -38.68 13.27 -18.25
N PRO A 19 -37.45 12.78 -18.44
CA PRO A 19 -36.82 11.90 -17.50
C PRO A 19 -36.70 12.59 -16.12
N PRO A 20 -36.81 11.85 -15.01
CA PRO A 20 -36.64 12.42 -13.68
C PRO A 20 -35.26 13.08 -13.52
N PRO A 21 -35.16 14.14 -12.72
CA PRO A 21 -33.89 14.81 -12.50
C PRO A 21 -32.87 13.80 -11.95
N GLN A 22 -31.72 13.71 -12.63
CA GLN A 22 -30.63 12.83 -12.20
C GLN A 22 -30.13 13.32 -10.83
N PRO A 23 -29.85 12.38 -9.90
CA PRO A 23 -29.23 12.76 -8.61
C PRO A 23 -27.92 13.51 -8.87
N PRO A 24 -27.53 14.47 -8.00
CA PRO A 24 -26.33 15.28 -8.19
C PRO A 24 -25.11 14.36 -8.31
N SER A 25 -24.44 14.50 -9.44
CA SER A 25 -23.41 13.58 -9.93
C SER A 25 -22.24 13.43 -8.96
N LEU A 26 -21.77 12.18 -8.81
CA LEU A 26 -20.52 11.77 -8.17
C LEU A 26 -19.28 12.59 -8.61
N ALA A 27 -19.33 13.20 -9.80
CA ALA A 27 -18.29 14.08 -10.35
C ALA A 27 -17.92 15.27 -9.45
N ARG A 28 -18.85 15.78 -8.64
CA ARG A 28 -18.58 16.90 -7.73
C ARG A 28 -17.75 16.46 -6.51
N SER A 29 -17.88 15.21 -6.06
CA SER A 29 -17.11 14.65 -4.95
C SER A 29 -15.68 14.30 -5.37
N GLU A 30 -15.46 13.83 -6.60
CA GLU A 30 -14.13 13.49 -7.13
C GLU A 30 -13.27 14.74 -7.36
N SER A 31 -13.85 15.82 -7.90
CA SER A 31 -13.14 17.10 -8.06
C SER A 31 -12.70 17.70 -6.72
N SER A 32 -13.51 17.56 -5.67
CA SER A 32 -13.18 18.06 -4.33
C SER A 32 -12.09 17.22 -3.66
N LYS A 33 -12.13 15.90 -3.80
CA LYS A 33 -11.08 14.99 -3.33
C LYS A 33 -9.75 15.26 -4.03
N LYS A 34 -9.75 15.40 -5.36
CA LYS A 34 -8.53 15.68 -6.13
C LYS A 34 -7.88 16.99 -5.67
N LYS A 35 -8.65 18.03 -5.40
CA LYS A 35 -8.14 19.32 -4.87
C LYS A 35 -7.56 19.17 -3.46
N LEU A 36 -8.21 18.38 -2.59
CA LEU A 36 -7.72 18.10 -1.25
C LEU A 36 -6.38 17.38 -1.30
N TYR A 37 -6.27 16.29 -2.08
CA TYR A 37 -5.03 15.53 -2.21
C TYR A 37 -3.90 16.39 -2.78
N GLN A 38 -4.20 17.23 -3.77
CA GLN A 38 -3.22 18.17 -4.31
C GLN A 38 -2.74 19.16 -3.25
N ALA A 39 -3.64 19.75 -2.47
CA ALA A 39 -3.26 20.68 -1.39
C ALA A 39 -2.43 20.00 -0.29
N LEU A 40 -2.74 18.74 0.05
CA LEU A 40 -1.95 17.96 0.99
C LEU A 40 -0.54 17.66 0.45
N ALA A 41 -0.44 17.31 -0.83
CA ALA A 41 0.85 17.05 -1.48
C ALA A 41 1.72 18.34 -1.53
N GLU A 42 1.15 19.44 -1.97
CA GLU A 42 1.84 20.74 -2.05
C GLU A 42 2.26 21.25 -0.65
N GLY A 43 1.39 21.07 0.35
CA GLY A 43 1.65 21.48 1.74
C GLY A 43 2.54 20.53 2.52
N ARG A 44 2.92 19.37 1.97
CA ARG A 44 3.65 18.30 2.71
C ARG A 44 3.01 17.96 4.04
N THR A 45 1.68 17.96 4.10
CA THR A 45 0.92 17.76 5.33
C THR A 45 0.72 16.29 5.60
N ALA A 46 1.25 15.81 6.73
CA ALA A 46 1.03 14.45 7.21
C ALA A 46 -0.35 14.31 7.85
N VAL A 47 -0.97 13.16 7.65
CA VAL A 47 -2.22 12.78 8.32
C VAL A 47 -1.95 11.53 9.15
N GLU A 48 -2.21 11.62 10.45
CA GLU A 48 -1.98 10.50 11.38
C GLU A 48 -2.74 9.26 10.96
N GLY A 49 -2.08 8.12 11.07
CA GLY A 49 -2.71 6.82 10.92
C GLY A 49 -3.37 6.41 12.23
N ASP A 50 -4.57 5.88 12.17
CA ASP A 50 -5.33 5.53 13.35
C ASP A 50 -5.86 4.09 13.34
N TYR A 51 -6.32 3.68 14.52
CA TYR A 51 -6.90 2.38 14.75
C TYR A 51 -8.26 2.23 14.05
N GLU A 52 -9.08 3.27 14.09
CA GLU A 52 -10.43 3.26 13.52
C GLU A 52 -10.38 3.03 12.01
N GLU A 53 -9.46 3.68 11.31
CA GLU A 53 -9.26 3.48 9.88
C GLU A 53 -8.90 2.02 9.55
N ALA A 54 -7.99 1.42 10.33
CA ALA A 54 -7.57 0.03 10.14
C ALA A 54 -8.74 -0.94 10.42
N SER A 55 -9.50 -0.73 11.48
CA SER A 55 -10.69 -1.54 11.80
C SER A 55 -11.76 -1.45 10.73
N ILE A 56 -11.99 -0.25 10.18
CA ILE A 56 -12.97 -0.03 9.10
C ILE A 56 -12.58 -0.85 7.87
N ILE A 57 -11.32 -0.80 7.40
CA ILE A 57 -10.93 -1.53 6.19
C ILE A 57 -10.99 -3.05 6.39
N ILE A 58 -10.63 -3.55 7.59
CA ILE A 58 -10.74 -4.97 7.93
C ILE A 58 -12.22 -5.39 7.97
N GLY A 59 -13.08 -4.61 8.63
CA GLY A 59 -14.52 -4.88 8.70
C GLY A 59 -15.21 -4.86 7.34
N GLN A 60 -14.82 -3.97 6.43
CA GLN A 60 -15.33 -3.91 5.06
C GLN A 60 -15.01 -5.18 4.25
N ARG A 61 -13.97 -5.92 4.63
CA ARG A 61 -13.54 -7.16 3.98
C ARG A 61 -13.91 -8.41 4.77
N GLU A 62 -14.71 -8.31 5.81
CA GLU A 62 -15.09 -9.43 6.69
C GLU A 62 -15.61 -10.65 5.92
N SER A 63 -16.37 -10.43 4.85
CA SER A 63 -16.91 -11.52 4.01
C SER A 63 -15.85 -12.30 3.22
N SER A 64 -14.64 -11.76 3.08
CA SER A 64 -13.52 -12.41 2.39
C SER A 64 -12.66 -13.29 3.31
N PHE A 65 -12.86 -13.20 4.61
CA PHE A 65 -12.09 -13.98 5.59
C PHE A 65 -12.78 -15.32 5.92
N SER A 66 -11.97 -16.37 5.99
CA SER A 66 -12.48 -17.69 6.42
C SER A 66 -12.99 -17.62 7.85
N LYS A 67 -14.21 -18.15 8.07
CA LYS A 67 -14.86 -18.22 9.39
C LYS A 67 -14.31 -19.34 10.28
N ASP A 68 -13.60 -20.28 9.67
CA ASP A 68 -12.99 -21.43 10.36
C ASP A 68 -11.59 -21.09 10.89
N LEU A 69 -11.11 -19.87 10.62
CA LEU A 69 -9.82 -19.39 11.09
C LEU A 69 -9.97 -18.40 12.25
N GLN A 70 -8.93 -18.34 13.03
CA GLN A 70 -8.78 -17.36 14.09
C GLN A 70 -7.88 -16.22 13.60
N TRP A 71 -8.38 -14.99 13.68
CA TRP A 71 -7.73 -13.83 13.09
C TRP A 71 -6.96 -13.02 14.11
N LEU A 72 -5.70 -12.72 13.80
CA LEU A 72 -4.79 -11.99 14.66
C LEU A 72 -4.08 -10.88 13.88
N LEU A 73 -4.19 -9.64 14.38
CA LEU A 73 -3.60 -8.46 13.78
C LEU A 73 -2.35 -8.01 14.56
N PHE A 74 -1.24 -7.88 13.84
CA PHE A 74 -0.04 -7.14 14.24
C PHE A 74 0.03 -5.89 13.40
N ASN A 75 -0.06 -4.70 13.99
CA ASN A 75 0.06 -3.45 13.25
C ASN A 75 0.66 -2.34 14.09
N ASN A 76 1.47 -1.49 13.45
CA ASN A 76 1.86 -0.19 13.94
C ASN A 76 1.20 0.88 13.07
N TYR A 77 0.56 1.87 13.70
CA TYR A 77 -0.10 2.94 12.97
C TYR A 77 0.94 3.95 12.50
N VAL A 78 0.87 4.29 11.22
CA VAL A 78 1.83 5.16 10.56
C VAL A 78 1.09 6.32 9.90
N PRO A 79 1.61 7.56 10.01
CA PRO A 79 1.02 8.70 9.32
C PRO A 79 1.08 8.52 7.80
N SER A 80 0.08 9.05 7.10
CA SER A 80 0.05 9.13 5.65
C SER A 80 0.65 10.44 5.17
N LEU A 81 1.41 10.38 4.09
CA LEU A 81 1.86 11.56 3.36
C LEU A 81 1.52 11.38 1.88
N ILE A 82 0.89 12.39 1.27
CA ILE A 82 0.58 12.34 -0.16
C ILE A 82 1.82 12.78 -0.94
N GLN A 83 2.21 11.94 -1.91
CA GLN A 83 3.35 12.22 -2.78
C GLN A 83 3.07 13.36 -3.76
N ASP A 84 4.12 14.06 -4.12
CA ASP A 84 4.15 14.97 -5.25
C ASP A 84 5.01 14.38 -6.37
N GLY A 85 4.45 14.25 -7.57
CA GLY A 85 5.14 13.62 -8.69
C GLY A 85 5.55 12.16 -8.42
N PRO A 86 6.73 11.71 -8.89
CA PRO A 86 7.15 10.30 -8.83
C PRO A 86 7.79 9.88 -7.49
N GLN A 87 7.49 10.57 -6.39
CA GLN A 87 8.17 10.41 -5.09
C GLN A 87 7.63 9.24 -4.24
N CYS A 88 6.95 8.26 -4.82
CA CYS A 88 6.32 7.17 -4.08
C CYS A 88 7.30 6.42 -3.15
N GLY A 89 8.51 6.14 -3.62
CA GLY A 89 9.52 5.45 -2.82
C GLY A 89 10.00 6.28 -1.64
N LEU A 90 10.26 7.56 -1.86
CA LEU A 90 10.71 8.48 -0.82
C LEU A 90 9.64 8.72 0.25
N VAL A 91 8.37 8.81 -0.18
CA VAL A 91 7.23 8.91 0.73
C VAL A 91 7.02 7.61 1.51
N ALA A 92 7.17 6.44 0.87
CA ALA A 92 7.11 5.16 1.57
C ALA A 92 8.23 5.03 2.62
N LEU A 93 9.45 5.47 2.31
CA LEU A 93 10.56 5.50 3.26
C LEU A 93 10.30 6.50 4.41
N TRP A 94 9.77 7.68 4.10
CA TRP A 94 9.37 8.65 5.10
C TRP A 94 8.36 8.06 6.09
N MET A 95 7.33 7.37 5.59
CA MET A 95 6.34 6.67 6.42
C MET A 95 6.99 5.57 7.26
N ALA A 96 7.87 4.75 6.67
CA ALA A 96 8.57 3.69 7.38
C ALA A 96 9.46 4.22 8.53
N ALA A 97 10.06 5.38 8.38
CA ALA A 97 10.91 5.99 9.40
C ALA A 97 10.16 6.26 10.72
N HIS A 98 8.84 6.52 10.66
CA HIS A 98 7.99 6.71 11.85
C HIS A 98 7.76 5.40 12.62
N LEU A 99 7.98 4.25 11.99
CA LEU A 99 7.82 2.92 12.60
C LEU A 99 9.11 2.39 13.24
N LEU A 100 10.24 3.06 12.99
CA LEU A 100 11.52 2.68 13.60
C LEU A 100 11.54 3.05 15.09
N GLN A 101 12.38 2.36 15.86
CA GLN A 101 12.54 2.63 17.28
C GLN A 101 13.99 3.09 17.58
N PRO A 102 14.20 4.32 18.05
CA PRO A 102 13.19 5.38 18.20
C PRO A 102 12.69 5.91 16.86
N PRO A 103 11.46 6.46 16.81
CA PRO A 103 10.93 7.06 15.59
C PRO A 103 11.84 8.17 15.06
N LYS A 104 12.03 8.20 13.75
CA LYS A 104 12.83 9.24 13.10
C LYS A 104 11.93 10.29 12.47
N THR A 105 12.06 11.51 12.94
CA THR A 105 11.41 12.67 12.31
C THR A 105 12.30 13.17 11.17
N LEU A 106 11.87 12.89 9.94
CA LEU A 106 12.57 13.29 8.73
C LEU A 106 11.72 14.31 7.95
N LEU A 107 12.40 15.29 7.35
CA LEU A 107 11.76 16.13 6.35
C LEU A 107 11.84 15.42 4.99
N LEU A 108 10.74 15.37 4.27
CA LEU A 108 10.70 14.73 2.94
C LEU A 108 11.68 15.42 1.98
N GLU A 109 11.83 16.74 2.08
CA GLU A 109 12.77 17.54 1.31
C GLU A 109 14.22 17.07 1.51
N THR A 110 14.59 16.74 2.75
CA THR A 110 15.92 16.19 3.07
C THR A 110 16.12 14.84 2.39
N LEU A 111 15.11 13.96 2.44
CA LEU A 111 15.16 12.65 1.74
C LEU A 111 15.33 12.83 0.23
N VAL A 112 14.53 13.71 -0.37
CA VAL A 112 14.61 14.01 -1.82
C VAL A 112 15.99 14.57 -2.19
N GLN A 113 16.51 15.51 -1.40
CA GLN A 113 17.78 16.14 -1.68
C GLN A 113 18.94 15.13 -1.53
N THR A 114 18.96 14.35 -0.44
CA THR A 114 19.98 13.31 -0.24
C THR A 114 19.95 12.26 -1.36
N ALA A 115 18.76 11.85 -1.81
CA ALA A 115 18.63 10.91 -2.92
C ALA A 115 19.18 11.48 -4.24
N LYS A 116 18.96 12.78 -4.49
CA LYS A 116 19.51 13.49 -5.67
C LYS A 116 21.03 13.65 -5.57
N ASP A 117 21.55 14.07 -4.42
CA ASP A 117 22.99 14.28 -4.20
C ASP A 117 23.78 12.99 -4.37
N ASN A 118 23.18 11.84 -3.99
CA ASN A 118 23.77 10.51 -4.19
C ASN A 118 23.53 9.94 -5.60
N GLY A 119 22.80 10.66 -6.47
CA GLY A 119 22.51 10.20 -7.83
C GLY A 119 21.52 9.02 -7.91
N TYR A 120 20.70 8.82 -6.89
CA TYR A 120 19.72 7.74 -6.85
C TYR A 120 18.42 8.07 -7.58
N THR A 121 18.19 9.37 -7.84
CA THR A 121 17.01 9.89 -8.52
C THR A 121 17.30 11.22 -9.22
N GLU A 122 16.54 11.50 -10.29
CA GLU A 122 16.48 12.82 -10.92
C GLU A 122 15.20 13.57 -10.53
N GLN A 123 14.05 12.89 -10.53
CA GLN A 123 12.72 13.48 -10.31
C GLN A 123 12.09 13.11 -8.97
N GLY A 124 12.72 12.25 -8.17
CA GLY A 124 12.18 11.66 -6.94
C GLY A 124 11.77 10.19 -7.08
N GLU A 125 11.87 9.64 -8.29
CA GLU A 125 11.64 8.23 -8.55
C GLU A 125 12.72 7.35 -7.91
N MET A 126 12.35 6.13 -7.50
CA MET A 126 13.28 5.15 -6.94
C MET A 126 13.11 3.80 -7.66
N PHE A 127 13.90 3.57 -8.70
CA PHE A 127 13.90 2.33 -9.49
C PHE A 127 14.96 1.32 -9.06
N SER A 128 15.63 1.55 -7.93
CA SER A 128 16.65 0.68 -7.38
C SER A 128 16.39 0.41 -5.90
N ALA A 129 16.04 -0.85 -5.57
CA ALA A 129 15.92 -1.29 -4.17
C ALA A 129 17.28 -1.23 -3.44
N SER A 130 18.39 -1.41 -4.17
CA SER A 130 19.73 -1.25 -3.60
C SER A 130 20.01 0.18 -3.14
N ASP A 131 19.64 1.17 -3.96
CA ASP A 131 19.88 2.57 -3.62
C ASP A 131 18.87 3.06 -2.59
N MET A 132 17.63 2.55 -2.62
CA MET A 132 16.66 2.77 -1.55
C MET A 132 17.16 2.24 -0.20
N ALA A 133 17.80 1.07 -0.18
CA ALA A 133 18.37 0.50 1.05
C ALA A 133 19.49 1.39 1.61
N LYS A 134 20.42 1.83 0.77
CA LYS A 134 21.51 2.75 1.18
C LYS A 134 20.95 4.06 1.71
N LEU A 135 19.99 4.66 0.98
CA LEU A 135 19.32 5.89 1.43
C LEU A 135 18.65 5.70 2.79
N ALA A 136 17.97 4.59 3.02
CA ALA A 136 17.33 4.30 4.30
C ALA A 136 18.35 4.16 5.43
N GLU A 137 19.48 3.50 5.20
CA GLU A 137 20.55 3.37 6.17
C GLU A 137 21.17 4.73 6.51
N ASP A 138 21.45 5.55 5.49
CA ASP A 138 22.06 6.87 5.65
C ASP A 138 21.16 7.85 6.42
N VAL A 139 19.88 7.94 6.04
CA VAL A 139 19.00 8.98 6.60
C VAL A 139 18.22 8.53 7.83
N CYS A 140 17.85 7.25 7.91
CA CYS A 140 17.11 6.71 9.05
C CYS A 140 18.05 6.15 10.13
N GLY A 141 19.32 5.85 9.80
CA GLY A 141 20.26 5.21 10.72
C GLY A 141 19.79 3.81 11.16
N CYS A 142 18.99 3.15 10.35
CA CYS A 142 18.55 1.77 10.55
C CYS A 142 19.46 0.81 9.77
N ARG A 143 19.38 -0.48 10.06
CA ARG A 143 19.96 -1.52 9.21
C ARG A 143 18.91 -2.01 8.23
N VAL A 144 19.26 -2.17 6.97
CA VAL A 144 18.35 -2.69 5.95
C VAL A 144 18.80 -4.07 5.47
N GLN A 145 17.92 -5.04 5.57
CA GLN A 145 18.10 -6.35 4.95
C GLN A 145 17.31 -6.37 3.63
N ARG A 146 18.04 -6.48 2.52
CA ARG A 146 17.44 -6.65 1.21
C ARG A 146 17.21 -8.12 0.92
N LEU A 147 15.98 -8.50 0.63
CA LEU A 147 15.61 -9.82 0.11
C LEU A 147 15.46 -9.74 -1.41
N SER A 148 15.95 -10.75 -2.10
CA SER A 148 15.81 -10.95 -3.55
C SER A 148 15.09 -12.28 -3.82
N GLY A 149 14.54 -12.45 -5.03
CA GLY A 149 13.82 -13.67 -5.42
C GLY A 149 12.33 -13.65 -5.10
N GLY A 150 11.81 -12.54 -4.59
CA GLY A 150 10.38 -12.34 -4.29
C GLY A 150 10.03 -12.56 -2.83
N MET A 151 8.74 -12.52 -2.54
CA MET A 151 8.22 -12.61 -1.17
C MET A 151 7.85 -14.04 -0.76
N LEU A 152 7.72 -14.95 -1.73
CA LEU A 152 7.32 -16.35 -1.51
C LEU A 152 8.52 -17.28 -1.28
N GLY A 153 8.24 -18.52 -0.92
CA GLY A 153 9.27 -19.54 -0.65
C GLY A 153 10.04 -19.26 0.64
N GLU A 154 11.36 -19.33 0.58
CA GLU A 154 12.23 -19.15 1.76
C GLU A 154 12.08 -17.76 2.41
N ASN A 155 11.75 -16.74 1.62
CA ASN A 155 11.57 -15.38 2.11
C ASN A 155 10.27 -15.19 2.89
N THR A 156 9.25 -16.02 2.69
CA THR A 156 7.96 -15.91 3.39
C THR A 156 8.15 -15.86 4.89
N ALA A 157 8.84 -16.86 5.44
CA ALA A 157 9.08 -16.97 6.89
C ALA A 157 9.81 -15.74 7.46
N VAL A 158 10.79 -15.22 6.72
CA VAL A 158 11.57 -14.05 7.12
C VAL A 158 10.69 -12.80 7.16
N ILE A 159 9.89 -12.59 6.12
CA ILE A 159 8.98 -11.43 6.02
C ILE A 159 7.89 -11.49 7.10
N LEU A 160 7.23 -12.65 7.27
CA LEU A 160 6.20 -12.81 8.30
C LEU A 160 6.76 -12.52 9.68
N LYS A 161 7.91 -13.13 10.04
CA LYS A 161 8.57 -12.89 11.32
C LYS A 161 8.92 -11.41 11.53
N HIS A 162 9.37 -10.72 10.49
CA HIS A 162 9.71 -9.30 10.55
C HIS A 162 8.48 -8.44 10.87
N LEU A 163 7.35 -8.66 10.16
CA LEU A 163 6.09 -7.94 10.39
C LEU A 163 5.43 -8.30 11.73
N ILE A 164 5.50 -9.57 12.16
CA ILE A 164 5.05 -10.01 13.49
C ILE A 164 5.83 -9.26 14.59
N ASN A 165 7.12 -9.02 14.39
CA ASN A 165 7.95 -8.21 15.28
C ASN A 165 7.71 -6.70 15.12
N ARG A 166 6.67 -6.31 14.40
CA ARG A 166 6.25 -4.92 14.17
C ARG A 166 7.30 -4.03 13.52
N GLN A 167 8.17 -4.62 12.73
CA GLN A 167 9.18 -3.91 11.95
C GLN A 167 8.65 -3.66 10.53
N PRO A 168 8.85 -2.46 9.97
CA PRO A 168 8.30 -2.14 8.66
C PRO A 168 9.11 -2.77 7.53
N ILE A 169 8.40 -3.05 6.43
CA ILE A 169 9.03 -3.43 5.16
C ILE A 169 8.63 -2.45 4.06
N LEU A 170 9.53 -2.23 3.09
CA LEU A 170 9.23 -1.51 1.86
C LEU A 170 9.09 -2.49 0.72
N ILE A 171 8.00 -2.37 -0.03
CA ILE A 171 7.64 -3.30 -1.10
C ILE A 171 7.41 -2.51 -2.38
N PRO A 172 8.18 -2.74 -3.46
CA PRO A 172 7.80 -2.31 -4.79
C PRO A 172 6.75 -3.27 -5.37
N TYR A 173 5.72 -2.73 -6.00
CA TYR A 173 4.62 -3.49 -6.59
C TYR A 173 4.00 -2.71 -7.76
N ASP A 174 3.22 -3.36 -8.62
CA ASP A 174 2.39 -2.68 -9.60
C ASP A 174 1.03 -2.33 -9.00
N GLU A 175 0.58 -1.10 -9.16
CA GLU A 175 -0.71 -0.61 -8.66
C GLU A 175 -1.78 -0.57 -9.75
N ASP A 176 -3.03 -0.84 -9.37
CA ASP A 176 -4.21 -0.54 -10.18
C ASP A 176 -4.79 0.86 -9.84
N PHE A 177 -6.01 1.14 -10.31
CA PHE A 177 -6.70 2.41 -10.05
C PHE A 177 -7.16 2.59 -8.58
N ASN A 178 -7.29 1.49 -7.84
CA ASN A 178 -7.67 1.48 -6.44
C ASN A 178 -6.44 1.36 -5.52
N HIS A 179 -5.24 1.38 -6.11
CA HIS A 179 -3.96 1.15 -5.44
C HIS A 179 -3.77 -0.29 -4.93
N GLU A 180 -4.57 -1.23 -5.43
CA GLU A 180 -4.41 -2.65 -5.16
C GLU A 180 -3.27 -3.25 -6.00
N PRO A 181 -2.58 -4.29 -5.50
CA PRO A 181 -1.56 -5.00 -6.28
C PRO A 181 -2.14 -5.62 -7.53
N CYS A 182 -1.49 -5.39 -8.66
CA CYS A 182 -1.91 -5.93 -9.96
C CYS A 182 -0.70 -6.40 -10.79
N LEU A 183 -0.97 -6.95 -11.97
CA LEU A 183 0.04 -7.49 -12.88
C LEU A 183 0.06 -6.66 -14.16
N ARG A 184 0.93 -5.66 -14.21
CA ARG A 184 1.11 -4.75 -15.36
C ARG A 184 2.57 -4.71 -15.85
N ASN A 185 3.34 -5.73 -15.52
CA ASN A 185 4.71 -5.90 -15.99
C ASN A 185 5.69 -4.81 -15.52
N GLY A 186 5.30 -4.02 -14.50
CA GLY A 186 6.08 -2.89 -13.97
C GLY A 186 5.63 -1.52 -14.47
N HIS A 187 4.63 -1.45 -15.39
CA HIS A 187 4.20 -0.18 -15.99
C HIS A 187 3.59 0.80 -14.96
N LYS A 188 3.13 0.29 -13.84
CA LYS A 188 2.62 1.10 -12.72
C LYS A 188 3.40 0.83 -11.44
N ALA A 189 4.71 0.57 -11.59
CA ALA A 189 5.59 0.34 -10.46
C ALA A 189 5.47 1.46 -9.42
N HIS A 190 5.21 1.04 -8.19
CA HIS A 190 4.94 1.90 -7.05
C HIS A 190 5.59 1.32 -5.80
N TRP A 191 5.80 2.15 -4.77
CA TRP A 191 6.31 1.71 -3.49
C TRP A 191 5.26 1.84 -2.40
N ALA A 192 5.21 0.84 -1.52
CA ALA A 192 4.43 0.88 -0.29
C ALA A 192 5.28 0.53 0.91
N VAL A 193 4.86 1.01 2.08
CA VAL A 193 5.30 0.52 3.38
C VAL A 193 4.24 -0.44 3.92
N ALA A 194 4.65 -1.66 4.31
CA ALA A 194 3.82 -2.52 5.11
C ALA A 194 4.11 -2.24 6.60
N SER A 195 3.06 -1.88 7.33
CA SER A 195 3.10 -1.51 8.74
C SER A 195 2.61 -2.62 9.65
N GLY A 196 1.95 -3.63 9.07
CA GLY A 196 1.35 -4.72 9.83
C GLY A 196 0.96 -5.91 8.98
N ILE A 197 0.48 -6.93 9.69
CA ILE A 197 0.07 -8.20 9.12
C ILE A 197 -1.16 -8.74 9.85
N LEU A 198 -2.13 -9.23 9.10
CA LEU A 198 -3.30 -9.93 9.58
C LEU A 198 -3.15 -11.42 9.23
N LEU A 199 -3.18 -12.27 10.24
CA LEU A 199 -2.97 -13.71 10.12
C LEU A 199 -4.25 -14.47 10.41
N GLY A 200 -4.65 -15.35 9.49
CA GLY A 200 -5.66 -16.38 9.69
C GLY A 200 -5.01 -17.69 10.13
N LEU A 201 -5.31 -18.15 11.32
CA LEU A 201 -4.65 -19.26 12.01
C LEU A 201 -5.64 -20.38 12.27
N ARG A 202 -5.18 -21.65 12.19
CA ARG A 202 -6.00 -22.79 12.58
C ARG A 202 -6.43 -22.69 14.04
N GLU A 203 -7.63 -23.17 14.31
CA GLU A 203 -8.14 -23.21 15.68
C GLU A 203 -7.24 -24.07 16.58
N GLY A 204 -6.96 -23.57 17.78
CA GLY A 204 -6.16 -24.28 18.77
C GLY A 204 -4.63 -24.07 18.66
N CYS A 205 -4.12 -23.47 17.58
CA CYS A 205 -2.68 -23.24 17.40
C CYS A 205 -2.13 -22.19 18.37
N VAL A 206 -3.01 -21.33 18.89
CA VAL A 206 -2.62 -20.19 19.70
C VAL A 206 -3.49 -20.03 20.92
N ASN A 207 -2.88 -19.69 22.04
CA ASN A 207 -3.63 -19.33 23.24
C ASN A 207 -4.16 -17.89 23.13
N TYR A 208 -5.36 -17.74 22.54
CA TYR A 208 -6.01 -16.44 22.32
C TYR A 208 -6.34 -15.65 23.58
N LYS A 209 -6.28 -16.25 24.76
CA LYS A 209 -6.51 -15.54 26.03
C LYS A 209 -5.52 -14.41 26.27
N HIS A 210 -4.36 -14.45 25.61
CA HIS A 210 -3.34 -13.41 25.69
C HIS A 210 -3.56 -12.25 24.70
N PHE A 211 -4.52 -12.40 23.78
CA PHE A 211 -4.82 -11.38 22.77
C PHE A 211 -6.22 -10.83 22.97
N PRO A 212 -6.35 -9.55 23.36
CA PRO A 212 -7.67 -8.95 23.53
C PRO A 212 -8.42 -8.92 22.20
N PRO A 213 -9.77 -9.10 22.22
CA PRO A 213 -10.58 -8.89 21.05
C PRO A 213 -10.59 -7.41 20.68
N ASP A 214 -10.74 -7.15 19.38
CA ASP A 214 -11.07 -5.82 18.91
C ASP A 214 -12.46 -5.39 19.40
N ILE A 215 -12.62 -4.11 19.72
CA ILE A 215 -13.88 -3.57 20.28
C ILE A 215 -15.00 -3.58 19.24
N THR A 216 -14.66 -3.30 17.97
CA THR A 216 -15.63 -3.20 16.87
C THR A 216 -15.78 -4.50 16.09
N LEU A 217 -14.74 -5.35 16.10
CA LEU A 217 -14.66 -6.62 15.39
C LEU A 217 -14.34 -7.76 16.39
N PRO A 218 -15.32 -8.28 17.15
CA PRO A 218 -15.05 -9.23 18.24
C PRO A 218 -14.35 -10.55 17.82
N TRP A 219 -14.42 -10.90 16.53
CA TRP A 219 -13.73 -12.05 15.95
C TRP A 219 -12.21 -11.79 15.72
N LEU A 220 -11.80 -10.51 15.64
CA LEU A 220 -10.43 -10.10 15.44
C LEU A 220 -9.70 -10.00 16.79
N ARG A 221 -8.50 -10.54 16.86
CA ARG A 221 -7.61 -10.40 18.01
C ARG A 221 -6.48 -9.44 17.71
N LEU A 222 -6.08 -8.68 18.73
CA LEU A 222 -5.01 -7.69 18.62
C LEU A 222 -3.77 -8.18 19.35
N ALA A 223 -2.64 -8.26 18.63
CA ALA A 223 -1.37 -8.50 19.26
C ALA A 223 -0.89 -7.21 19.93
N GLN A 224 -0.64 -7.26 21.24
CA GLN A 224 -0.04 -6.15 21.98
C GLN A 224 1.49 -6.22 21.92
N SER A 225 2.19 -5.10 22.20
CA SER A 225 3.62 -4.92 21.91
C SER A 225 4.57 -5.89 22.61
N GLU A 226 4.16 -6.58 23.66
CA GLU A 226 5.03 -7.40 24.52
C GLU A 226 4.92 -8.92 24.29
N ALA A 227 4.05 -9.37 23.39
CA ALA A 227 3.89 -10.78 23.11
C ALA A 227 4.99 -11.27 22.17
N SER A 228 6.11 -11.73 22.70
CA SER A 228 7.05 -12.57 21.96
C SER A 228 6.36 -13.91 21.66
N VAL A 229 5.72 -14.01 20.52
CA VAL A 229 5.00 -15.24 20.14
C VAL A 229 5.88 -16.03 19.18
N SER A 230 6.30 -17.21 19.62
CA SER A 230 6.91 -18.20 18.75
C SER A 230 5.79 -19.09 18.18
N TRP A 231 5.56 -19.00 16.88
CA TRP A 231 4.53 -19.77 16.20
C TRP A 231 5.16 -20.68 15.16
N PRO A 232 4.61 -21.86 14.98
CA PRO A 232 4.87 -22.59 13.76
C PRO A 232 4.23 -21.82 12.58
N ILE A 233 5.04 -21.42 11.60
CA ILE A 233 4.55 -20.75 10.38
C ILE A 233 3.58 -21.65 9.61
N ASP A 234 3.71 -22.96 9.78
CA ASP A 234 2.86 -23.99 9.18
C ASP A 234 1.39 -23.96 9.65
N ASP A 235 1.09 -23.24 10.74
CA ASP A 235 -0.27 -23.07 11.25
C ASP A 235 -0.98 -21.84 10.68
N ILE A 236 -0.30 -21.05 9.85
CA ILE A 236 -0.82 -19.87 9.17
C ILE A 236 -1.42 -20.31 7.83
N GLU A 237 -2.73 -20.13 7.67
CA GLU A 237 -3.45 -20.50 6.45
C GLU A 237 -3.68 -19.31 5.51
N GLU A 238 -3.98 -18.15 6.08
CA GLU A 238 -4.24 -16.93 5.32
C GLU A 238 -3.41 -15.77 5.86
N VAL A 239 -2.90 -14.94 4.94
CA VAL A 239 -2.06 -13.80 5.28
C VAL A 239 -2.49 -12.58 4.49
N PHE A 240 -2.76 -11.48 5.21
CA PHE A 240 -2.97 -10.17 4.61
C PHE A 240 -1.96 -9.16 5.15
N VAL A 241 -1.49 -8.29 4.27
CA VAL A 241 -0.56 -7.20 4.61
C VAL A 241 -1.34 -5.91 4.78
N LEU A 242 -1.14 -5.23 5.91
CA LEU A 242 -1.65 -3.88 6.12
C LEU A 242 -0.58 -2.88 5.70
N ALA A 243 -0.88 -2.09 4.67
CA ALA A 243 0.09 -1.22 4.00
C ALA A 243 -0.42 0.21 3.81
N LYS A 244 0.51 1.14 3.60
CA LYS A 244 0.24 2.51 3.13
C LYS A 244 1.14 2.87 1.96
N GLN A 245 0.67 3.80 1.14
CA GLN A 245 1.39 4.28 -0.03
C GLN A 245 1.06 5.78 -0.31
N GLY A 246 1.85 6.44 -1.13
CA GLY A 246 1.84 7.90 -1.27
C GLY A 246 0.66 8.52 -2.04
N LYS A 247 -0.30 7.74 -2.54
CA LYS A 247 -1.46 8.26 -3.30
C LYS A 247 -2.78 8.15 -2.55
N SER A 248 -2.78 7.54 -1.36
CA SER A 248 -3.96 7.38 -0.53
C SER A 248 -3.65 7.74 0.92
N LEU A 249 -4.59 8.38 1.60
CA LEU A 249 -4.51 8.60 3.06
C LEU A 249 -4.88 7.33 3.84
N ARG A 250 -5.51 6.35 3.17
CA ARG A 250 -6.07 5.17 3.82
C ARG A 250 -5.11 4.00 3.81
N TYR A 251 -5.25 3.15 4.84
CA TYR A 251 -4.67 1.82 4.82
C TYR A 251 -5.18 1.02 3.63
N GLN A 252 -4.31 0.13 3.15
CA GLN A 252 -4.62 -0.91 2.18
C GLN A 252 -4.49 -2.26 2.89
N LEU A 253 -5.36 -3.20 2.56
CA LEU A 253 -5.29 -4.55 3.10
C LEU A 253 -5.18 -5.53 1.91
N TRP A 254 -4.01 -6.09 1.70
CA TRP A 254 -3.70 -6.92 0.52
C TRP A 254 -3.45 -8.36 0.91
N GLU A 255 -3.97 -9.29 0.14
CA GLU A 255 -3.54 -10.68 0.22
C GLU A 255 -2.03 -10.76 -0.04
N PHE A 256 -1.32 -11.51 0.81
CA PHE A 256 0.13 -11.63 0.73
C PHE A 256 0.60 -12.18 -0.61
N GLU A 257 -0.11 -13.18 -1.14
CA GLU A 257 0.23 -13.77 -2.44
C GLU A 257 0.03 -12.78 -3.59
N SER A 258 -1.05 -11.99 -3.56
CA SER A 258 -1.34 -10.98 -4.59
C SER A 258 -0.24 -9.92 -4.66
N VAL A 259 0.22 -9.40 -3.53
CA VAL A 259 1.34 -8.44 -3.52
C VAL A 259 2.66 -9.11 -3.90
N ALA A 260 2.88 -10.36 -3.52
CA ALA A 260 4.07 -11.12 -3.89
C ALA A 260 4.18 -11.34 -5.41
N GLN A 261 3.07 -11.69 -6.06
CA GLN A 261 3.01 -11.83 -7.51
C GLN A 261 3.25 -10.50 -8.22
N SER A 262 2.63 -9.43 -7.72
CA SER A 262 2.82 -8.07 -8.24
C SER A 262 4.29 -7.63 -8.13
N ASN A 263 4.92 -7.84 -6.99
CA ASN A 263 6.33 -7.55 -6.74
C ASN A 263 7.27 -8.31 -7.72
N LYS A 264 7.00 -9.59 -7.96
CA LYS A 264 7.86 -10.45 -8.76
C LYS A 264 7.90 -10.07 -10.24
N GLN A 265 6.84 -9.48 -10.77
CA GLN A 265 6.67 -9.26 -12.21
C GLN A 265 7.04 -7.84 -12.68
N LEU A 266 7.73 -7.03 -11.87
CA LEU A 266 8.18 -5.67 -12.23
C LEU A 266 9.36 -5.71 -13.20
N LYS A 267 9.09 -5.83 -14.51
CA LYS A 267 10.12 -6.09 -15.52
C LYS A 267 10.56 -4.85 -16.28
N GLU A 268 9.63 -3.95 -16.57
CA GLU A 268 9.90 -2.82 -17.46
C GLU A 268 9.20 -1.54 -17.01
N MET A 269 9.71 -0.41 -17.47
CA MET A 269 9.09 0.89 -17.26
C MET A 269 7.87 1.04 -18.17
N ASP A 270 6.87 1.82 -17.70
CA ASP A 270 5.75 2.26 -18.56
C ASP A 270 6.27 2.84 -19.88
N PRO A 271 5.86 2.32 -21.06
CA PRO A 271 6.32 2.81 -22.34
C PRO A 271 6.06 4.32 -22.56
N GLN A 272 4.98 4.86 -21.99
CA GLN A 272 4.71 6.30 -22.07
C GLN A 272 5.76 7.08 -21.27
N ARG A 273 6.10 6.63 -20.07
CA ARG A 273 7.17 7.23 -19.26
C ARG A 273 8.54 7.08 -19.91
N ALA A 274 8.82 5.94 -20.53
CA ALA A 274 10.08 5.72 -21.25
C ALA A 274 10.28 6.65 -22.46
N SER A 275 9.18 7.18 -23.02
CA SER A 275 9.18 8.03 -24.21
C SER A 275 8.80 9.50 -23.95
N ASP A 276 8.55 9.92 -22.70
CA ASP A 276 8.10 11.26 -22.34
C ASP A 276 9.21 12.33 -22.38
N GLY A 277 10.45 11.93 -22.66
CA GLY A 277 11.62 12.80 -22.68
C GLY A 277 12.19 13.15 -21.31
N THR A 278 11.58 12.64 -20.24
CA THR A 278 12.07 12.84 -18.86
C THR A 278 13.21 11.87 -18.57
N ARG A 279 14.26 12.36 -17.94
CA ARG A 279 15.37 11.52 -17.50
C ARG A 279 15.04 10.89 -16.14
N TYR A 280 15.23 9.59 -16.05
CA TYR A 280 15.08 8.78 -14.84
C TYR A 280 16.37 8.04 -14.52
N VAL A 281 16.65 7.81 -13.24
CA VAL A 281 17.76 6.97 -12.81
C VAL A 281 17.31 5.52 -12.76
N LEU A 282 17.96 4.69 -13.56
CA LEU A 282 17.72 3.25 -13.63
C LEU A 282 19.02 2.48 -13.38
N PRO A 283 18.98 1.35 -12.68
CA PRO A 283 20.12 0.44 -12.63
C PRO A 283 20.43 -0.14 -14.02
N PRO A 284 21.64 -0.71 -14.25
CA PRO A 284 22.05 -1.21 -15.57
C PRO A 284 21.08 -2.21 -16.20
N GLY A 285 20.45 -3.07 -15.41
CA GLY A 285 19.42 -4.02 -15.89
C GLY A 285 17.99 -3.48 -15.85
N GLY A 286 17.80 -2.16 -15.73
CA GLY A 286 16.50 -1.50 -15.76
C GLY A 286 15.64 -1.78 -14.53
N VAL A 287 14.31 -1.67 -14.71
CA VAL A 287 13.32 -1.89 -13.65
C VAL A 287 13.39 -3.31 -13.11
N GLN A 288 13.65 -4.29 -13.97
CA GLN A 288 13.73 -5.69 -13.59
C GLN A 288 14.80 -5.94 -12.53
N ASP A 289 16.02 -5.50 -12.76
CA ASP A 289 17.13 -5.72 -11.83
C ASP A 289 16.96 -4.86 -10.55
N GLY A 290 16.34 -3.71 -10.70
CA GLY A 290 16.17 -2.77 -9.60
C GLY A 290 15.04 -3.11 -8.64
N LEU A 291 13.92 -3.65 -9.14
CA LEU A 291 12.69 -3.79 -8.34
C LEU A 291 12.11 -5.20 -8.32
N ALA A 292 12.26 -6.01 -9.40
CA ALA A 292 11.58 -7.29 -9.48
C ALA A 292 12.03 -8.25 -8.37
N GLY A 293 11.07 -8.70 -7.58
CA GLY A 293 11.33 -9.62 -6.49
C GLY A 293 12.21 -9.05 -5.36
N GLN A 294 12.32 -7.73 -5.25
CA GLN A 294 13.07 -7.06 -4.18
C GLN A 294 12.12 -6.67 -3.03
N VAL A 295 12.55 -6.86 -1.80
CA VAL A 295 11.86 -6.39 -0.59
C VAL A 295 12.90 -5.88 0.40
N LEU A 296 12.62 -4.76 1.06
CA LEU A 296 13.52 -4.17 2.06
C LEU A 296 12.92 -4.31 3.46
N LEU A 297 13.62 -4.99 4.33
CA LEU A 297 13.29 -5.13 5.74
C LEU A 297 14.09 -4.11 6.55
N LEU A 298 13.40 -3.15 7.17
CA LEU A 298 14.04 -2.13 7.99
C LEU A 298 14.11 -2.59 9.44
N HIS A 299 15.32 -2.78 9.96
CA HIS A 299 15.56 -3.20 11.34
C HIS A 299 15.82 -1.99 12.23
N THR A 300 15.10 -1.93 13.35
CA THR A 300 15.40 -0.97 14.41
C THR A 300 16.76 -1.30 15.03
N ASN A 301 17.57 -0.26 15.30
CA ASN A 301 18.84 -0.46 15.99
C ASN A 301 18.59 -0.68 17.48
N THR A 302 18.49 -1.92 17.92
CA THR A 302 18.31 -2.31 19.32
C THR A 302 19.59 -2.26 20.17
N GLU A 303 20.74 -1.83 19.60
CA GLU A 303 22.05 -1.94 20.28
C GLU A 303 22.50 -0.70 21.07
N GLN A 304 21.70 0.35 21.23
CA GLN A 304 22.14 1.55 21.99
C GLN A 304 21.55 1.69 23.40
N THR A 305 20.97 0.66 23.98
CA THR A 305 20.43 0.69 25.37
C THR A 305 21.15 -0.26 26.34
N LYS A 306 22.42 -0.57 26.06
CA LYS A 306 23.31 -1.21 27.06
C LYS A 306 24.56 -0.37 27.22
N ASN A 307 24.42 0.74 27.95
CA ASN A 307 25.49 1.40 28.72
C ASN A 307 24.89 1.99 29.98
#